data_366787d3f2946dd34e9185fef42dbbd3
#
_entry.id   366787d3f2946dd34e9185fef42dbbd3
#
_cell.length_a   1.000
_cell.length_b   1.000
_cell.length_c   1.000
_cell.angle_alpha   90.00
_cell.angle_beta   90.00
_cell.angle_gamma   90.00
#
_symmetry.space_group_name_H-M   'P 1'
#
loop_
_entity.id
_entity.type
_entity.pdbx_description
1 polymer ?
#
loop_
_entity_poly.entity_id
_entity_poly.type
_entity_poly.pdbx_seq_one_letter_code
_entity_poly.pdbx_strand_id
1 'polypeptide(L)'
;MDRLDTSRVHRLLESPVGGLFETAPLETLQLRRLPRQFAVRRARAAADVSLGAGPAAFLREADAPPAPHLHDRIEAALAEFAEIRERHEEVSERWEAAFWGDEETTPNERVALERERRRADAAHARPSSTFGFLASDHFVPPVAFDVPSPDDARERWAHELAEPERLYGFADSTVTESLPRVSRSKTVLGPGTVEYRLRFETPSLHVGDTATARVYEPDGAADDIPTLVFFSGLGSYGDRLSYWPEEEAIGRRLARDGYRAVLPDAPWHGRREPLGQFSGEPYLARMPVSAFELLGAAVQETGVLVDWARTEGAPAVAVGGLSLGGSIAFAVAGRCGEWPEPMRPDLVGTVAAPGSLMQTLSESKLVSLLDLDDALSAAGWTDEDLNEFAPLLDPPAEPDLAPERIFCWYGSHDDVAPTETTATLVRQWDVPRRNVRTWDRGHLGTAARLYRGDEFQRTLTAALDRLAATGRDDDESDATAETTT
;
A
#
# COMPACT_ATOMS: atom_id res chain seq x y z
N MET A 1 5.71 28.06 15.76
CA MET A 1 5.40 27.47 14.46
C MET A 1 4.55 26.24 14.73
N ASP A 2 3.36 26.18 14.18
CA ASP A 2 2.43 25.08 14.41
C ASP A 2 2.94 23.81 13.72
N ARG A 3 2.65 22.66 14.35
CA ARG A 3 3.01 21.32 13.84
C ARG A 3 1.80 20.39 13.88
N LEU A 4 1.81 19.34 13.05
CA LEU A 4 0.87 18.25 13.20
C LEU A 4 1.12 17.51 14.53
N ASP A 5 0.07 16.92 15.10
CA ASP A 5 0.16 16.23 16.39
C ASP A 5 0.39 14.72 16.19
N THR A 6 1.11 14.10 17.11
CA THR A 6 1.12 12.64 17.22
C THR A 6 -0.26 12.14 17.62
N SER A 7 -0.76 11.11 16.95
CA SER A 7 -2.08 10.56 17.20
C SER A 7 -2.23 10.01 18.62
N ARG A 8 -3.34 10.38 19.30
CA ARG A 8 -3.69 9.77 20.59
C ARG A 8 -3.96 8.27 20.47
N VAL A 9 -4.48 7.84 19.33
CA VAL A 9 -4.73 6.43 19.03
C VAL A 9 -3.42 5.64 18.97
N HIS A 10 -2.37 6.22 18.36
CA HIS A 10 -1.05 5.59 18.33
C HIS A 10 -0.47 5.40 19.73
N ARG A 11 -0.53 6.43 20.58
CA ARG A 11 -0.09 6.32 21.98
C ARG A 11 -0.86 5.24 22.76
N LEU A 12 -2.15 5.05 22.47
CA LEU A 12 -2.91 3.95 23.06
C LEU A 12 -2.45 2.60 22.52
N LEU A 13 -2.17 2.51 21.21
CA LEU A 13 -1.66 1.29 20.60
C LEU A 13 -0.29 0.89 21.19
N GLU A 14 0.62 1.83 21.41
CA GLU A 14 1.93 1.59 22.04
C GLU A 14 1.83 1.23 23.54
N SER A 15 0.73 1.54 24.19
CA SER A 15 0.52 1.24 25.61
C SER A 15 0.38 -0.28 25.87
N PRO A 16 0.48 -0.75 27.12
CA PRO A 16 0.22 -2.15 27.45
C PRO A 16 -1.15 -2.66 27.00
N VAL A 17 -2.17 -1.82 26.99
CA VAL A 17 -3.52 -2.15 26.51
C VAL A 17 -3.51 -2.48 25.02
N GLY A 18 -2.68 -1.80 24.22
CA GLY A 18 -2.50 -2.11 22.81
C GLY A 18 -1.98 -3.53 22.54
N GLY A 19 -1.36 -4.21 23.52
CA GLY A 19 -0.98 -5.62 23.41
C GLY A 19 -2.14 -6.58 23.16
N LEU A 20 -3.37 -6.18 23.47
CA LEU A 20 -4.56 -6.94 23.14
C LEU A 20 -4.75 -7.11 21.63
N PHE A 21 -4.32 -6.14 20.82
CA PHE A 21 -4.41 -6.22 19.35
C PHE A 21 -3.49 -7.28 18.74
N GLU A 22 -2.53 -7.79 19.50
CA GLU A 22 -1.66 -8.89 19.09
C GLU A 22 -2.26 -10.28 19.41
N THR A 23 -3.46 -10.37 20.00
CA THR A 23 -4.04 -11.63 20.50
C THR A 23 -4.97 -12.28 19.49
N ALA A 24 -4.89 -13.61 19.37
CA ALA A 24 -5.71 -14.41 18.46
C ALA A 24 -7.24 -14.22 18.64
N PRO A 25 -7.80 -14.10 19.88
CA PRO A 25 -9.24 -13.85 20.01
C PRO A 25 -9.70 -12.53 19.41
N LEU A 26 -8.90 -11.45 19.58
CA LEU A 26 -9.25 -10.15 19.00
C LEU A 26 -9.09 -10.16 17.49
N GLU A 27 -8.05 -10.79 16.98
CA GLU A 27 -7.86 -11.00 15.54
C GLU A 27 -9.03 -11.73 14.90
N THR A 28 -9.45 -12.85 15.48
CA THR A 28 -10.63 -13.61 15.02
C THR A 28 -11.88 -12.73 14.96
N LEU A 29 -12.09 -11.89 15.97
CA LEU A 29 -13.23 -10.96 16.00
C LEU A 29 -13.12 -9.89 14.91
N GLN A 30 -11.92 -9.37 14.68
CA GLN A 30 -11.67 -8.35 13.62
C GLN A 30 -11.90 -8.95 12.24
N LEU A 31 -11.35 -10.14 11.95
CA LEU A 31 -11.54 -10.83 10.67
C LEU A 31 -13.02 -11.10 10.38
N ARG A 32 -13.79 -11.59 11.37
CA ARG A 32 -15.25 -11.80 11.23
C ARG A 32 -16.03 -10.51 10.91
N ARG A 33 -15.48 -9.34 11.22
CA ARG A 33 -16.11 -8.04 10.94
C ARG A 33 -15.71 -7.45 9.61
N LEU A 34 -14.70 -8.00 8.93
CA LEU A 34 -14.20 -7.45 7.65
C LEU A 34 -15.28 -7.38 6.57
N PRO A 35 -16.09 -8.43 6.30
CA PRO A 35 -17.15 -8.35 5.28
C PRO A 35 -18.11 -7.19 5.54
N ARG A 36 -18.51 -7.01 6.80
CA ARG A 36 -19.37 -5.89 7.20
C ARG A 36 -18.71 -4.53 6.97
N GLN A 37 -17.41 -4.41 7.27
CA GLN A 37 -16.68 -3.17 7.04
C GLN A 37 -16.57 -2.86 5.54
N PHE A 38 -16.34 -3.87 4.71
CA PHE A 38 -16.28 -3.73 3.26
C PHE A 38 -17.65 -3.38 2.68
N ALA A 39 -18.73 -3.98 3.15
CA ALA A 39 -20.10 -3.62 2.74
C ALA A 39 -20.42 -2.13 3.04
N VAL A 40 -19.97 -1.56 4.17
CA VAL A 40 -20.10 -0.12 4.44
C VAL A 40 -19.28 0.71 3.46
N ARG A 41 -18.05 0.28 3.14
CA ARG A 41 -17.19 0.96 2.15
C ARG A 41 -17.82 0.91 0.76
N ARG A 42 -18.37 -0.24 0.37
CA ARG A 42 -19.09 -0.42 -0.89
C ARG A 42 -20.34 0.48 -0.98
N ALA A 43 -21.12 0.55 0.12
CA ALA A 43 -22.25 1.48 0.18
C ALA A 43 -21.82 2.95 0.02
N ARG A 44 -20.70 3.36 0.64
CA ARG A 44 -20.13 4.70 0.43
C ARG A 44 -19.73 4.91 -1.04
N ALA A 45 -19.03 3.95 -1.63
CA ALA A 45 -18.60 4.03 -3.03
C ALA A 45 -19.80 4.15 -3.99
N ALA A 46 -20.87 3.38 -3.76
CA ALA A 46 -22.12 3.49 -4.50
C ALA A 46 -22.80 4.85 -4.32
N ALA A 47 -22.72 5.43 -3.10
CA ALA A 47 -23.25 6.76 -2.85
C ALA A 47 -22.51 7.84 -3.65
N ASP A 48 -21.20 7.75 -3.79
CA ASP A 48 -20.39 8.71 -4.57
C ASP A 48 -20.86 8.87 -6.02
N VAL A 49 -21.37 7.80 -6.64
CA VAL A 49 -21.83 7.82 -8.05
C VAL A 49 -23.33 7.96 -8.22
N SER A 50 -24.12 7.74 -7.15
CA SER A 50 -25.59 7.77 -7.21
C SER A 50 -26.22 8.99 -6.55
N LEU A 51 -25.44 9.94 -6.04
CA LEU A 51 -25.98 11.19 -5.48
C LEU A 51 -26.90 11.90 -6.46
N GLY A 52 -28.09 12.28 -5.98
CA GLY A 52 -29.12 12.91 -6.80
C GLY A 52 -29.97 11.97 -7.67
N ALA A 53 -29.60 10.71 -7.83
CA ALA A 53 -30.35 9.72 -8.61
C ALA A 53 -31.33 8.89 -7.77
N GLY A 54 -31.32 9.04 -6.45
CA GLY A 54 -32.25 8.47 -5.48
C GLY A 54 -31.97 7.02 -5.07
N PRO A 55 -32.75 6.49 -4.10
CA PRO A 55 -32.51 5.22 -3.44
C PRO A 55 -32.44 4.01 -4.38
N ALA A 56 -33.24 3.96 -5.43
CA ALA A 56 -33.23 2.84 -6.38
C ALA A 56 -31.94 2.79 -7.21
N ALA A 57 -31.39 3.96 -7.60
CA ALA A 57 -30.09 4.04 -8.27
C ALA A 57 -28.97 3.62 -7.32
N PHE A 58 -28.96 4.14 -6.11
CA PHE A 58 -28.02 3.74 -5.08
C PHE A 58 -27.96 2.22 -4.85
N LEU A 59 -29.13 1.56 -4.72
CA LEU A 59 -29.19 0.12 -4.52
C LEU A 59 -28.60 -0.67 -5.70
N ARG A 60 -28.83 -0.19 -6.94
CA ARG A 60 -28.21 -0.81 -8.13
C ARG A 60 -26.67 -0.67 -8.11
N GLU A 61 -26.17 0.53 -7.82
CA GLU A 61 -24.73 0.79 -7.75
C GLU A 61 -24.05 0.02 -6.59
N ALA A 62 -24.80 -0.28 -5.54
CA ALA A 62 -24.33 -1.07 -4.40
C ALA A 62 -24.44 -2.58 -4.61
N ASP A 63 -24.93 -3.06 -5.75
CA ASP A 63 -25.30 -4.46 -6.02
C ASP A 63 -26.27 -5.04 -4.98
N ALA A 64 -27.08 -4.19 -4.38
CA ALA A 64 -28.04 -4.57 -3.36
C ALA A 64 -29.42 -4.90 -3.96
N PRO A 65 -30.17 -5.84 -3.36
CA PRO A 65 -31.51 -6.16 -3.83
C PRO A 65 -32.46 -4.96 -3.66
N PRO A 66 -33.52 -4.85 -4.50
CA PRO A 66 -34.54 -3.83 -4.32
C PRO A 66 -35.19 -3.87 -2.92
N ALA A 67 -35.20 -2.72 -2.24
CA ALA A 67 -35.71 -2.62 -0.86
C ALA A 67 -36.56 -1.37 -0.65
N PRO A 68 -37.82 -1.35 -1.17
CA PRO A 68 -38.69 -0.18 -1.04
C PRO A 68 -38.92 0.29 0.39
N HIS A 69 -38.88 -0.65 1.36
CA HIS A 69 -39.04 -0.36 2.80
C HIS A 69 -37.87 0.41 3.42
N LEU A 70 -36.72 0.49 2.74
CA LEU A 70 -35.53 1.24 3.16
C LEU A 70 -35.38 2.59 2.44
N HIS A 71 -36.23 2.92 1.45
CA HIS A 71 -36.07 4.09 0.59
C HIS A 71 -35.92 5.38 1.40
N ASP A 72 -36.83 5.66 2.34
CA ASP A 72 -36.77 6.89 3.15
C ASP A 72 -35.47 6.98 3.97
N ARG A 73 -35.01 5.85 4.48
CA ARG A 73 -33.77 5.79 5.26
C ARG A 73 -32.54 5.94 4.40
N ILE A 74 -32.54 5.36 3.20
CA ILE A 74 -31.46 5.53 2.21
C ILE A 74 -31.42 6.97 1.72
N GLU A 75 -32.59 7.59 1.43
CA GLU A 75 -32.67 8.99 1.02
C GLU A 75 -32.08 9.94 2.07
N ALA A 76 -32.42 9.72 3.34
CA ALA A 76 -31.84 10.50 4.46
C ALA A 76 -30.30 10.29 4.57
N ALA A 77 -29.82 9.06 4.39
CA ALA A 77 -28.39 8.75 4.40
C ALA A 77 -27.64 9.40 3.21
N LEU A 78 -28.25 9.39 2.02
CA LEU A 78 -27.67 10.05 0.84
C LEU A 78 -27.64 11.57 1.01
N ALA A 79 -28.65 12.19 1.63
CA ALA A 79 -28.66 13.62 1.93
C ALA A 79 -27.53 13.98 2.93
N GLU A 80 -27.37 13.22 4.02
CA GLU A 80 -26.26 13.39 4.97
C GLU A 80 -24.91 13.23 4.28
N PHE A 81 -24.76 12.22 3.42
CA PHE A 81 -23.51 11.98 2.73
C PHE A 81 -23.19 13.05 1.68
N ALA A 82 -24.19 13.66 1.05
CA ALA A 82 -23.99 14.78 0.13
C ALA A 82 -23.26 15.95 0.79
N GLU A 83 -23.65 16.32 2.04
CA GLU A 83 -22.98 17.37 2.80
C GLU A 83 -21.53 17.00 3.15
N ILE A 84 -21.28 15.71 3.49
CA ILE A 84 -19.93 15.21 3.76
C ILE A 84 -19.05 15.32 2.51
N ARG A 85 -19.58 14.91 1.36
CA ARG A 85 -18.87 14.93 0.08
C ARG A 85 -18.58 16.36 -0.37
N GLU A 86 -19.56 17.27 -0.34
CA GLU A 86 -19.36 18.68 -0.68
C GLU A 86 -18.23 19.30 0.16
N ARG A 87 -18.25 19.03 1.46
CA ARG A 87 -17.17 19.50 2.37
C ARG A 87 -15.82 18.90 2.03
N HIS A 88 -15.78 17.62 1.68
CA HIS A 88 -14.55 16.95 1.26
C HIS A 88 -14.00 17.55 -0.04
N GLU A 89 -14.84 17.79 -1.04
CA GLU A 89 -14.47 18.40 -2.32
C GLU A 89 -13.92 19.83 -2.12
N GLU A 90 -14.66 20.69 -1.38
CA GLU A 90 -14.23 22.06 -1.06
C GLU A 90 -12.83 22.11 -0.40
N VAL A 91 -12.64 21.28 0.60
CA VAL A 91 -11.37 21.27 1.35
C VAL A 91 -10.24 20.67 0.51
N SER A 92 -10.52 19.66 -0.32
CA SER A 92 -9.54 19.05 -1.22
C SER A 92 -9.05 20.04 -2.28
N GLU A 93 -9.95 20.80 -2.90
CA GLU A 93 -9.59 21.84 -3.88
C GLU A 93 -8.69 22.93 -3.26
N ARG A 94 -9.06 23.42 -2.09
CA ARG A 94 -8.24 24.38 -1.36
C ARG A 94 -6.87 23.84 -0.98
N TRP A 95 -6.84 22.57 -0.59
CA TRP A 95 -5.61 21.89 -0.23
C TRP A 95 -4.69 21.69 -1.46
N GLU A 96 -5.24 21.26 -2.60
CA GLU A 96 -4.50 21.12 -3.86
C GLU A 96 -3.90 22.46 -4.29
N ALA A 97 -4.67 23.54 -4.30
CA ALA A 97 -4.18 24.87 -4.64
C ALA A 97 -3.05 25.34 -3.71
N ALA A 98 -3.17 25.09 -2.40
CA ALA A 98 -2.18 25.50 -1.41
C ALA A 98 -0.88 24.69 -1.46
N PHE A 99 -0.94 23.36 -1.74
CA PHE A 99 0.22 22.48 -1.67
C PHE A 99 0.90 22.27 -3.03
N TRP A 100 0.16 22.31 -4.13
CA TRP A 100 0.68 22.05 -5.46
C TRP A 100 0.66 23.26 -6.39
N GLY A 101 -0.17 24.27 -6.09
CA GLY A 101 -0.26 25.51 -6.85
C GLY A 101 0.78 26.55 -6.43
N ASP A 102 0.75 27.69 -7.14
CA ASP A 102 1.65 28.82 -6.92
C ASP A 102 1.24 29.74 -5.75
N GLU A 103 0.11 29.46 -5.09
CA GLU A 103 -0.40 30.25 -3.97
C GLU A 103 0.62 30.32 -2.83
N GLU A 104 0.97 31.53 -2.38
CA GLU A 104 1.84 31.71 -1.24
C GLU A 104 1.06 31.39 0.07
N THR A 105 1.53 30.37 0.78
CA THR A 105 0.95 29.93 2.07
C THR A 105 2.02 29.88 3.15
N THR A 106 1.67 30.33 4.34
CA THR A 106 2.56 30.23 5.51
C THR A 106 2.59 28.79 6.03
N PRO A 107 3.66 28.39 6.73
CA PRO A 107 3.72 27.06 7.36
C PRO A 107 2.56 26.77 8.32
N ASN A 108 2.07 27.78 9.06
CA ASN A 108 0.94 27.61 9.97
C ASN A 108 -0.38 27.38 9.24
N GLU A 109 -0.61 28.09 8.13
CA GLU A 109 -1.77 27.88 7.26
C GLU A 109 -1.76 26.47 6.67
N ARG A 110 -0.61 25.98 6.19
CA ARG A 110 -0.48 24.61 5.68
C ARG A 110 -0.80 23.56 6.74
N VAL A 111 -0.33 23.73 7.99
CA VAL A 111 -0.67 22.81 9.09
C VAL A 111 -2.17 22.85 9.39
N ALA A 112 -2.80 24.02 9.41
CA ALA A 112 -4.22 24.15 9.64
C ALA A 112 -5.05 23.46 8.54
N LEU A 113 -4.68 23.70 7.28
CA LEU A 113 -5.37 23.14 6.11
C LEU A 113 -5.16 21.62 6.01
N GLU A 114 -3.96 21.11 6.32
CA GLU A 114 -3.71 19.66 6.38
C GLU A 114 -4.56 18.96 7.46
N ARG A 115 -4.74 19.60 8.63
CA ARG A 115 -5.64 19.08 9.67
C ARG A 115 -7.11 19.09 9.24
N GLU A 116 -7.53 20.13 8.52
CA GLU A 116 -8.88 20.24 7.97
C GLU A 116 -9.15 19.16 6.92
N ARG A 117 -8.22 19.01 5.97
CA ARG A 117 -8.26 17.98 4.95
C ARG A 117 -8.40 16.58 5.57
N ARG A 118 -7.53 16.22 6.52
CA ARG A 118 -7.58 14.90 7.18
C ARG A 118 -8.92 14.61 7.84
N ARG A 119 -9.59 15.62 8.39
CA ARG A 119 -10.92 15.46 8.98
C ARG A 119 -11.99 15.24 7.92
N ALA A 120 -11.94 16.00 6.83
CA ALA A 120 -12.87 15.87 5.71
C ALA A 120 -12.69 14.52 5.00
N ASP A 121 -11.45 14.13 4.71
CA ASP A 121 -11.11 12.84 4.11
C ASP A 121 -11.60 11.67 5.00
N ALA A 122 -11.35 11.72 6.30
CA ALA A 122 -11.75 10.65 7.22
C ALA A 122 -13.27 10.51 7.34
N ALA A 123 -14.00 11.62 7.30
CA ALA A 123 -15.46 11.62 7.29
C ALA A 123 -15.99 10.99 6.00
N HIS A 124 -15.41 11.34 4.84
CA HIS A 124 -15.78 10.79 3.54
C HIS A 124 -15.40 9.31 3.40
N ALA A 125 -14.16 8.92 3.75
CA ALA A 125 -13.66 7.56 3.57
C ALA A 125 -14.37 6.52 4.46
N ARG A 126 -14.86 6.90 5.65
CA ARG A 126 -15.48 5.99 6.63
C ARG A 126 -16.79 6.52 7.21
N PRO A 127 -17.85 6.71 6.41
CA PRO A 127 -19.16 7.16 6.91
C PRO A 127 -19.92 5.98 7.58
N SER A 128 -19.33 5.36 8.61
CA SER A 128 -19.89 4.16 9.26
C SER A 128 -21.20 4.44 9.99
N SER A 129 -21.43 5.68 10.44
CA SER A 129 -22.70 6.12 11.04
C SER A 129 -23.80 6.20 9.99
N THR A 130 -23.47 6.66 8.78
CA THR A 130 -24.43 6.93 7.70
C THR A 130 -24.90 5.64 7.04
N PHE A 131 -23.99 4.73 6.66
CA PHE A 131 -24.32 3.51 5.91
C PHE A 131 -24.26 2.21 6.72
N GLY A 132 -23.92 2.25 8.00
CA GLY A 132 -23.74 1.07 8.83
C GLY A 132 -24.97 0.15 8.94
N PHE A 133 -26.18 0.67 8.68
CA PHE A 133 -27.42 -0.10 8.68
C PHE A 133 -27.58 -1.03 7.48
N LEU A 134 -26.85 -0.77 6.41
CA LEU A 134 -26.85 -1.56 5.17
C LEU A 134 -25.89 -2.76 5.22
N ALA A 135 -25.02 -2.79 6.21
CA ALA A 135 -23.98 -3.83 6.35
C ALA A 135 -24.44 -5.07 7.15
N SER A 136 -25.75 -5.28 7.32
CA SER A 136 -26.32 -6.45 7.95
C SER A 136 -26.74 -7.49 6.92
N ASP A 137 -26.56 -8.77 7.29
CA ASP A 137 -27.08 -9.92 6.55
C ASP A 137 -26.71 -9.96 5.05
N HIS A 138 -25.50 -9.50 4.70
CA HIS A 138 -25.01 -9.45 3.33
C HIS A 138 -25.92 -8.65 2.36
N PHE A 139 -26.68 -7.69 2.89
CA PHE A 139 -27.61 -6.87 2.09
C PHE A 139 -26.88 -6.06 1.00
N VAL A 140 -25.75 -5.45 1.36
CA VAL A 140 -24.75 -4.92 0.41
C VAL A 140 -23.60 -5.92 0.39
N PRO A 141 -23.20 -6.46 -0.76
CA PRO A 141 -22.07 -7.36 -0.85
C PRO A 141 -20.76 -6.64 -0.44
N PRO A 142 -19.79 -7.36 0.15
CA PRO A 142 -18.52 -6.76 0.56
C PRO A 142 -17.67 -6.26 -0.60
N VAL A 143 -17.81 -6.85 -1.79
CA VAL A 143 -17.09 -6.53 -3.03
C VAL A 143 -18.05 -6.68 -4.21
N ALA A 144 -17.98 -5.77 -5.16
CA ALA A 144 -18.65 -5.90 -6.45
C ALA A 144 -17.73 -6.65 -7.41
N PHE A 145 -17.91 -7.97 -7.51
CA PHE A 145 -17.07 -8.81 -8.34
C PHE A 145 -17.36 -8.63 -9.82
N ASP A 146 -16.30 -8.45 -10.61
CA ASP A 146 -16.27 -8.38 -12.08
C ASP A 146 -15.05 -9.18 -12.57
N VAL A 147 -15.04 -10.45 -12.20
CA VAL A 147 -13.92 -11.37 -12.47
C VAL A 147 -13.92 -11.74 -13.95
N PRO A 148 -12.87 -11.42 -14.74
CA PRO A 148 -12.79 -11.82 -16.14
C PRO A 148 -12.64 -13.34 -16.26
N SER A 149 -13.11 -13.90 -17.40
CA SER A 149 -12.93 -15.32 -17.65
C SER A 149 -11.46 -15.68 -17.89
N PRO A 150 -11.05 -16.94 -17.64
CA PRO A 150 -9.69 -17.39 -17.95
C PRO A 150 -9.29 -17.18 -19.42
N ASP A 151 -10.23 -17.35 -20.36
CA ASP A 151 -9.97 -17.18 -21.78
C ASP A 151 -9.72 -15.71 -22.15
N ASP A 152 -10.53 -14.78 -21.62
CA ASP A 152 -10.29 -13.34 -21.79
C ASP A 152 -8.95 -12.93 -21.19
N ALA A 153 -8.60 -13.50 -20.03
CA ALA A 153 -7.32 -13.25 -19.39
C ALA A 153 -6.14 -13.77 -20.25
N ARG A 154 -6.23 -14.97 -20.83
CA ARG A 154 -5.20 -15.50 -21.73
C ARG A 154 -5.00 -14.64 -22.97
N GLU A 155 -6.09 -14.21 -23.59
CA GLU A 155 -6.02 -13.33 -24.76
C GLU A 155 -5.34 -12.01 -24.44
N ARG A 156 -5.73 -11.39 -23.32
CA ARG A 156 -5.21 -10.09 -22.90
C ARG A 156 -3.74 -10.14 -22.46
N TRP A 157 -3.32 -11.20 -21.77
CA TRP A 157 -2.00 -11.34 -21.14
C TRP A 157 -1.06 -12.30 -21.87
N ALA A 158 -1.36 -12.62 -23.13
CA ALA A 158 -0.59 -13.60 -23.91
C ALA A 158 0.92 -13.26 -24.02
N HIS A 159 1.26 -11.98 -24.08
CA HIS A 159 2.66 -11.53 -24.18
C HIS A 159 3.40 -11.68 -22.86
N GLU A 160 2.75 -11.28 -21.76
CA GLU A 160 3.32 -11.36 -20.42
C GLU A 160 3.38 -12.81 -19.93
N LEU A 161 2.42 -13.67 -20.31
CA LEU A 161 2.48 -15.10 -20.03
C LEU A 161 3.67 -15.78 -20.73
N ALA A 162 4.00 -15.33 -21.95
CA ALA A 162 5.16 -15.84 -22.66
C ALA A 162 6.50 -15.31 -22.08
N GLU A 163 6.50 -14.09 -21.57
CA GLU A 163 7.66 -13.39 -21.04
C GLU A 163 7.26 -12.61 -19.76
N PRO A 164 7.14 -13.26 -18.57
CA PRO A 164 6.66 -12.65 -17.34
C PRO A 164 7.43 -11.40 -16.90
N GLU A 165 8.70 -11.30 -17.20
CA GLU A 165 9.55 -10.16 -16.85
C GLU A 165 9.14 -8.85 -17.54
N ARG A 166 8.41 -8.92 -18.66
CA ARG A 166 7.87 -7.73 -19.35
C ARG A 166 6.90 -6.94 -18.49
N LEU A 167 6.19 -7.62 -17.59
CA LEU A 167 5.24 -6.96 -16.66
C LEU A 167 5.97 -6.06 -15.64
N TYR A 168 7.21 -6.38 -15.32
CA TYR A 168 7.95 -5.79 -14.20
C TYR A 168 9.15 -4.94 -14.66
N GLY A 169 9.54 -5.11 -15.92
CA GLY A 169 10.71 -4.44 -16.50
C GLY A 169 10.42 -3.02 -16.98
N PHE A 170 11.48 -2.34 -17.37
CA PHE A 170 11.44 -1.06 -18.08
C PHE A 170 11.90 -1.29 -19.52
N ALA A 171 11.28 -0.62 -20.50
CA ALA A 171 11.70 -0.75 -21.89
C ALA A 171 13.11 -0.17 -22.10
N ASP A 172 14.02 -0.92 -22.74
CA ASP A 172 15.46 -0.65 -22.88
C ASP A 172 15.84 0.76 -23.39
N SER A 173 15.00 1.38 -24.20
CA SER A 173 15.31 2.66 -24.85
C SER A 173 14.75 3.89 -24.13
N THR A 174 13.91 3.70 -23.11
CA THR A 174 13.14 4.79 -22.48
C THR A 174 13.63 5.14 -21.08
N VAL A 175 14.44 4.30 -20.48
CA VAL A 175 14.69 4.29 -19.04
C VAL A 175 15.50 5.51 -18.55
N THR A 176 16.42 6.03 -19.34
CA THR A 176 17.24 7.18 -18.92
C THR A 176 16.75 8.54 -19.43
N GLU A 177 16.02 8.57 -20.54
CA GLU A 177 15.55 9.82 -21.15
C GLU A 177 14.08 10.14 -20.89
N SER A 178 13.29 9.18 -20.36
CA SER A 178 11.83 9.33 -20.20
C SER A 178 11.24 8.80 -18.90
N LEU A 179 12.01 8.64 -17.83
CA LEU A 179 11.42 8.40 -16.52
C LEU A 179 10.42 9.50 -16.16
N PRO A 180 9.26 9.16 -15.58
CA PRO A 180 8.28 10.15 -15.20
C PRO A 180 8.89 11.12 -14.20
N ARG A 181 8.71 12.41 -14.46
CA ARG A 181 9.19 13.45 -13.54
C ARG A 181 8.45 13.36 -12.22
N VAL A 182 9.18 13.12 -11.15
CA VAL A 182 8.63 13.17 -9.79
C VAL A 182 8.46 14.61 -9.35
N SER A 183 7.23 15.01 -9.08
CA SER A 183 6.88 16.33 -8.55
C SER A 183 6.74 16.27 -7.04
N ARG A 184 7.20 17.33 -6.35
CA ARG A 184 7.14 17.46 -4.88
C ARG A 184 6.17 18.57 -4.49
N SER A 185 5.30 18.32 -3.51
CA SER A 185 4.43 19.33 -2.92
C SER A 185 5.19 20.28 -1.99
N LYS A 186 4.53 21.37 -1.58
CA LYS A 186 5.00 22.15 -0.43
C LYS A 186 4.96 21.31 0.84
N THR A 187 5.80 21.69 1.80
CA THR A 187 6.01 20.95 3.05
C THR A 187 5.01 21.34 4.14
N VAL A 188 4.71 20.40 5.02
CA VAL A 188 4.03 20.63 6.29
C VAL A 188 4.91 20.12 7.44
N LEU A 189 4.84 20.77 8.60
CA LEU A 189 5.62 20.37 9.77
C LEU A 189 4.86 19.35 10.60
N GLY A 190 5.48 18.18 10.76
CA GLY A 190 5.03 17.13 11.68
C GLY A 190 5.75 17.20 13.06
N PRO A 191 5.52 16.23 13.94
CA PRO A 191 6.15 16.16 15.26
C PRO A 191 7.62 15.74 15.16
N GLY A 192 8.52 16.72 14.95
CA GLY A 192 9.96 16.51 14.72
C GLY A 192 10.30 16.10 13.29
N THR A 193 9.40 16.32 12.36
CA THR A 193 9.55 15.90 10.97
C THR A 193 9.13 17.00 10.00
N VAL A 194 9.67 16.94 8.79
CA VAL A 194 9.16 17.65 7.61
C VAL A 194 8.44 16.63 6.75
N GLU A 195 7.21 16.94 6.36
CA GLU A 195 6.36 16.04 5.61
C GLU A 195 5.91 16.70 4.30
N TYR A 196 5.88 15.93 3.20
CA TYR A 196 5.40 16.40 1.90
C TYR A 196 4.90 15.22 1.07
N ARG A 197 4.43 15.48 -0.15
CA ARG A 197 3.99 14.45 -1.08
C ARG A 197 4.77 14.48 -2.37
N LEU A 198 4.84 13.30 -2.96
CA LEU A 198 5.30 13.09 -4.33
C LEU A 198 4.12 12.71 -5.20
N ARG A 199 4.19 13.07 -6.48
CA ARG A 199 3.33 12.56 -7.54
C ARG A 199 4.10 12.47 -8.86
N PHE A 200 3.78 11.43 -9.63
CA PHE A 200 4.34 11.21 -10.96
C PHE A 200 3.37 10.33 -11.76
N GLU A 201 3.45 10.41 -13.09
CA GLU A 201 2.70 9.47 -13.94
C GLU A 201 3.24 8.06 -13.75
N THR A 202 2.35 7.07 -13.56
CA THR A 202 2.79 5.68 -13.44
C THR A 202 3.47 5.24 -14.74
N PRO A 203 4.62 4.54 -14.68
CA PRO A 203 5.24 3.98 -15.88
C PRO A 203 4.48 2.76 -16.43
N SER A 204 3.54 2.22 -15.66
CA SER A 204 2.78 1.04 -16.05
C SER A 204 1.84 1.30 -17.21
N LEU A 205 1.85 0.39 -18.19
CA LEU A 205 0.89 0.42 -19.30
C LEU A 205 -0.50 -0.09 -18.91
N HIS A 206 -0.64 -0.72 -17.73
CA HIS A 206 -1.87 -1.39 -17.28
C HIS A 206 -2.66 -0.55 -16.28
N VAL A 207 -2.01 0.40 -15.62
CA VAL A 207 -2.63 1.32 -14.66
C VAL A 207 -2.29 2.74 -15.09
N GLY A 208 -3.24 3.41 -15.73
CA GLY A 208 -3.04 4.73 -16.35
C GLY A 208 -3.42 5.89 -15.43
N ASP A 209 -2.87 5.98 -14.22
CA ASP A 209 -3.15 7.04 -13.26
C ASP A 209 -1.87 7.75 -12.76
N THR A 210 -2.04 8.65 -11.80
CA THR A 210 -0.93 9.33 -11.12
C THR A 210 -0.57 8.58 -9.86
N ALA A 211 0.66 8.08 -9.79
CA ALA A 211 1.24 7.52 -8.58
C ALA A 211 1.48 8.62 -7.55
N THR A 212 1.19 8.32 -6.28
CA THR A 212 1.34 9.24 -5.16
C THR A 212 2.08 8.59 -4.01
N ALA A 213 2.87 9.37 -3.28
CA ALA A 213 3.53 8.92 -2.05
C ALA A 213 3.58 10.05 -1.02
N ARG A 214 3.59 9.71 0.25
CA ARG A 214 3.88 10.63 1.34
C ARG A 214 5.30 10.41 1.85
N VAL A 215 6.04 11.51 2.02
CA VAL A 215 7.43 11.50 2.50
C VAL A 215 7.53 12.12 3.87
N TYR A 216 8.35 11.51 4.70
CA TYR A 216 8.71 11.97 6.05
C TYR A 216 10.22 12.06 6.13
N GLU A 217 10.73 13.23 6.50
CA GLU A 217 12.15 13.51 6.68
C GLU A 217 12.42 14.11 8.06
N PRO A 218 13.65 13.97 8.58
CA PRO A 218 14.08 14.69 9.77
C PRO A 218 13.94 16.20 9.60
N ASP A 219 13.52 16.91 10.65
CA ASP A 219 13.50 18.37 10.64
C ASP A 219 14.93 18.91 10.73
N GLY A 220 15.41 19.54 9.66
CA GLY A 220 16.78 20.07 9.54
C GLY A 220 17.86 19.05 9.14
N ALA A 221 17.47 18.02 8.40
CA ALA A 221 18.37 16.98 7.91
C ALA A 221 19.43 17.49 6.90
N ALA A 222 20.53 16.75 6.80
CA ALA A 222 21.51 16.81 5.72
C ALA A 222 20.96 16.20 4.42
N ASP A 223 21.71 16.36 3.32
CA ASP A 223 21.27 15.86 2.01
C ASP A 223 21.39 14.33 1.86
N ASP A 224 22.25 13.67 2.61
CA ASP A 224 22.61 12.24 2.50
C ASP A 224 21.80 11.33 3.46
N ILE A 225 20.50 11.25 3.29
CA ILE A 225 19.59 10.53 4.18
C ILE A 225 19.26 9.12 3.64
N PRO A 226 19.63 8.02 4.34
CA PRO A 226 19.20 6.69 3.94
C PRO A 226 17.67 6.61 3.91
N THR A 227 17.13 5.93 2.90
CA THR A 227 15.69 5.98 2.59
C THR A 227 15.04 4.60 2.67
N LEU A 228 13.83 4.52 3.26
CA LEU A 228 12.92 3.37 3.17
C LEU A 228 11.68 3.75 2.38
N VAL A 229 11.40 3.03 1.28
CA VAL A 229 10.11 3.01 0.60
C VAL A 229 9.27 1.88 1.19
N PHE A 230 8.09 2.18 1.77
CA PHE A 230 7.30 1.18 2.48
C PHE A 230 5.83 1.20 2.07
N PHE A 231 5.35 0.08 1.53
CA PHE A 231 3.95 -0.10 1.12
C PHE A 231 3.08 -0.65 2.24
N SER A 232 1.88 -0.11 2.36
CA SER A 232 0.83 -0.59 3.28
C SER A 232 0.14 -1.86 2.76
N GLY A 233 -0.67 -2.49 3.62
CA GLY A 233 -1.49 -3.65 3.27
C GLY A 233 -2.75 -3.29 2.47
N LEU A 234 -3.47 -4.34 2.04
CA LEU A 234 -4.71 -4.27 1.28
C LEU A 234 -5.76 -3.38 1.96
N GLY A 235 -6.43 -2.55 1.18
CA GLY A 235 -7.52 -1.69 1.63
C GLY A 235 -7.07 -0.53 2.51
N SER A 236 -5.76 -0.20 2.51
CA SER A 236 -5.23 0.99 3.18
C SER A 236 -5.79 2.25 2.55
N TYR A 237 -6.25 3.17 3.38
CA TYR A 237 -6.64 4.52 2.98
C TYR A 237 -5.51 5.53 3.11
N GLY A 238 -4.35 5.09 3.61
CA GLY A 238 -3.22 5.96 3.82
C GLY A 238 -3.57 7.17 4.70
N ASP A 239 -3.09 8.32 4.33
CA ASP A 239 -3.29 9.59 5.03
C ASP A 239 -4.69 10.23 4.83
N ARG A 240 -5.61 9.53 4.16
CA ARG A 240 -7.03 9.88 4.14
C ARG A 240 -7.75 9.54 5.46
N LEU A 241 -7.10 8.85 6.37
CA LEU A 241 -7.65 8.61 7.71
C LEU A 241 -7.09 9.61 8.72
N SER A 242 -7.85 9.84 9.78
CA SER A 242 -7.40 10.63 10.93
C SER A 242 -6.27 9.93 11.72
N TYR A 243 -6.14 8.63 11.57
CA TYR A 243 -5.06 7.81 12.09
C TYR A 243 -4.65 6.74 11.08
N TRP A 244 -3.40 6.75 10.72
CA TRP A 244 -2.75 5.78 9.86
C TRP A 244 -1.54 5.20 10.59
N PRO A 245 -1.55 3.90 10.96
CA PRO A 245 -0.48 3.30 11.78
C PRO A 245 0.91 3.44 11.17
N GLU A 246 1.04 3.24 9.86
CA GLU A 246 2.32 3.32 9.13
C GLU A 246 2.91 4.73 9.17
N GLU A 247 2.07 5.77 9.18
CA GLU A 247 2.53 7.15 9.34
C GLU A 247 3.34 7.33 10.62
N GLU A 248 2.81 6.81 11.73
CA GLU A 248 3.45 6.99 13.04
C GLU A 248 4.58 6.01 13.28
N ALA A 249 4.35 4.71 12.97
CA ALA A 249 5.26 3.63 13.30
C ALA A 249 6.42 3.49 12.29
N ILE A 250 6.23 3.88 11.04
CA ILE A 250 7.25 3.83 10.00
C ILE A 250 7.67 5.27 9.66
N GLY A 251 6.78 6.07 9.07
CA GLY A 251 7.09 7.39 8.55
C GLY A 251 7.77 8.30 9.57
N ARG A 252 7.02 8.70 10.58
CA ARG A 252 7.50 9.65 11.60
C ARG A 252 8.55 9.09 12.55
N ARG A 253 8.51 7.78 12.83
CA ARG A 253 9.53 7.14 13.67
C ARG A 253 10.87 7.18 12.98
N LEU A 254 10.97 6.67 11.74
CA LEU A 254 12.20 6.67 10.96
C LEU A 254 12.74 8.09 10.73
N ALA A 255 11.85 9.04 10.42
CA ALA A 255 12.26 10.43 10.23
C ALA A 255 12.88 11.03 11.50
N ARG A 256 12.33 10.75 12.69
CA ARG A 256 12.94 11.18 13.97
C ARG A 256 14.26 10.51 14.27
N ASP A 257 14.47 9.31 13.74
CA ASP A 257 15.71 8.54 13.92
C ASP A 257 16.77 8.87 12.84
N GLY A 258 16.50 9.83 11.93
CA GLY A 258 17.47 10.32 10.94
C GLY A 258 17.35 9.71 9.54
N TYR A 259 16.26 9.02 9.24
CA TYR A 259 16.03 8.38 7.94
C TYR A 259 14.89 9.06 7.17
N ARG A 260 14.90 8.94 5.85
CA ARG A 260 13.75 9.30 5.02
C ARG A 260 12.82 8.09 4.89
N ALA A 261 11.52 8.29 5.10
CA ALA A 261 10.51 7.29 4.82
C ALA A 261 9.57 7.78 3.72
N VAL A 262 9.37 6.94 2.69
CA VAL A 262 8.44 7.17 1.59
C VAL A 262 7.33 6.13 1.70
N LEU A 263 6.09 6.59 1.85
CA LEU A 263 4.91 5.74 1.95
C LEU A 263 4.04 5.92 0.71
N PRO A 264 4.19 5.06 -0.33
CA PRO A 264 3.39 5.13 -1.54
C PRO A 264 1.95 4.66 -1.32
N ASP A 265 1.02 5.21 -2.09
CA ASP A 265 -0.29 4.60 -2.32
C ASP A 265 -0.16 3.58 -3.45
N ALA A 266 -0.40 2.29 -3.17
CA ALA A 266 -0.45 1.27 -4.21
C ALA A 266 -1.59 1.58 -5.21
N PRO A 267 -1.56 1.07 -6.45
CA PRO A 267 -2.66 1.23 -7.39
C PRO A 267 -4.01 0.95 -6.74
N TRP A 268 -4.99 1.85 -6.97
CA TRP A 268 -6.37 1.81 -6.43
C TRP A 268 -6.49 1.91 -4.90
N HIS A 269 -5.43 2.24 -4.20
CA HIS A 269 -5.44 2.47 -2.75
C HIS A 269 -5.28 3.95 -2.41
N GLY A 270 -5.72 4.31 -1.22
CA GLY A 270 -5.51 5.65 -0.69
C GLY A 270 -6.07 6.74 -1.60
N ARG A 271 -5.18 7.60 -2.12
CA ARG A 271 -5.55 8.70 -3.03
C ARG A 271 -5.80 8.27 -4.47
N ARG A 272 -5.45 7.04 -4.81
CA ARG A 272 -5.66 6.41 -6.11
C ARG A 272 -6.95 5.58 -6.16
N GLU A 273 -7.81 5.72 -5.17
CA GLU A 273 -9.13 5.08 -5.12
C GLU A 273 -10.01 5.58 -6.27
N PRO A 274 -10.52 4.72 -7.17
CA PRO A 274 -11.39 5.14 -8.24
C PRO A 274 -12.78 5.56 -7.74
N LEU A 275 -13.40 6.49 -8.45
CA LEU A 275 -14.79 6.89 -8.17
C LEU A 275 -15.74 5.70 -8.28
N GLY A 276 -16.64 5.54 -7.33
CA GLY A 276 -17.59 4.43 -7.29
C GLY A 276 -17.03 3.11 -6.74
N GLN A 277 -15.77 3.11 -6.30
CA GLN A 277 -15.12 1.98 -5.67
C GLN A 277 -14.51 2.41 -4.32
N PHE A 278 -14.17 1.47 -3.47
CA PHE A 278 -13.44 1.77 -2.23
C PHE A 278 -11.96 1.36 -2.35
N SER A 279 -11.13 1.88 -1.47
CA SER A 279 -9.69 1.62 -1.45
C SER A 279 -9.37 0.12 -1.45
N GLY A 280 -8.76 -0.37 -2.54
CA GLY A 280 -8.40 -1.76 -2.77
C GLY A 280 -9.53 -2.63 -3.35
N GLU A 281 -10.73 -2.10 -3.59
CA GLU A 281 -11.82 -2.88 -4.20
C GLU A 281 -11.47 -3.39 -5.61
N PRO A 282 -10.89 -2.59 -6.54
CA PRO A 282 -10.53 -3.09 -7.86
C PRO A 282 -9.59 -4.30 -7.82
N TYR A 283 -8.67 -4.33 -6.85
CA TYR A 283 -7.79 -5.47 -6.65
C TYR A 283 -8.57 -6.75 -6.32
N LEU A 284 -9.55 -6.68 -5.42
CA LEU A 284 -10.38 -7.83 -5.05
C LEU A 284 -11.39 -8.20 -6.14
N ALA A 285 -12.01 -7.18 -6.75
CA ALA A 285 -13.14 -7.38 -7.64
C ALA A 285 -12.78 -8.12 -8.94
N ARG A 286 -11.54 -8.02 -9.41
CA ARG A 286 -11.10 -8.55 -10.70
C ARG A 286 -9.93 -9.53 -10.59
N MET A 287 -9.71 -10.12 -9.38
CA MET A 287 -8.68 -11.16 -9.21
C MET A 287 -8.88 -12.32 -10.20
N PRO A 288 -7.79 -12.96 -10.70
CA PRO A 288 -6.37 -12.69 -10.44
C PRO A 288 -5.78 -11.56 -11.32
N VAL A 289 -6.50 -11.09 -12.34
CA VAL A 289 -5.99 -10.14 -13.35
C VAL A 289 -5.59 -8.80 -12.72
N SER A 290 -6.39 -8.29 -11.82
CA SER A 290 -6.06 -7.04 -11.10
C SER A 290 -4.80 -7.14 -10.25
N ALA A 291 -4.43 -8.35 -9.80
CA ALA A 291 -3.18 -8.55 -9.08
C ALA A 291 -1.96 -8.40 -10.00
N PHE A 292 -2.05 -8.85 -11.26
CA PHE A 292 -1.00 -8.62 -12.27
C PHE A 292 -0.81 -7.12 -12.53
N GLU A 293 -1.93 -6.42 -12.74
CA GLU A 293 -1.94 -4.97 -13.00
C GLU A 293 -1.33 -4.19 -11.82
N LEU A 294 -1.76 -4.51 -10.59
CA LEU A 294 -1.28 -3.84 -9.40
C LEU A 294 0.20 -4.10 -9.14
N LEU A 295 0.63 -5.38 -9.18
CA LEU A 295 2.00 -5.74 -8.90
C LEU A 295 2.95 -5.15 -9.95
N GLY A 296 2.62 -5.30 -11.25
CA GLY A 296 3.42 -4.73 -12.33
C GLY A 296 3.62 -3.22 -12.15
N ALA A 297 2.53 -2.49 -11.91
CA ALA A 297 2.59 -1.04 -11.69
C ALA A 297 3.38 -0.67 -10.43
N ALA A 298 3.05 -1.26 -9.27
CA ALA A 298 3.70 -0.92 -8.01
C ALA A 298 5.20 -1.24 -8.01
N VAL A 299 5.61 -2.32 -8.69
CA VAL A 299 7.02 -2.71 -8.85
C VAL A 299 7.77 -1.69 -9.71
N GLN A 300 7.23 -1.30 -10.85
CA GLN A 300 7.82 -0.25 -11.70
C GLN A 300 7.86 1.11 -10.99
N GLU A 301 6.78 1.50 -10.31
CA GLU A 301 6.73 2.73 -9.50
C GLU A 301 7.76 2.72 -8.37
N THR A 302 8.05 1.54 -7.81
CA THR A 302 9.13 1.39 -6.81
C THR A 302 10.49 1.75 -7.40
N GLY A 303 10.81 1.30 -8.62
CA GLY A 303 12.05 1.66 -9.31
C GLY A 303 12.18 3.19 -9.48
N VAL A 304 11.09 3.88 -9.87
CA VAL A 304 11.06 5.35 -9.97
C VAL A 304 11.32 6.02 -8.62
N LEU A 305 10.72 5.50 -7.54
CA LEU A 305 10.92 6.06 -6.19
C LEU A 305 12.32 5.80 -5.64
N VAL A 306 12.95 4.68 -5.99
CA VAL A 306 14.35 4.37 -5.62
C VAL A 306 15.30 5.32 -6.34
N ASP A 307 15.13 5.53 -7.66
CA ASP A 307 15.91 6.48 -8.44
C ASP A 307 15.74 7.92 -7.93
N TRP A 308 14.49 8.31 -7.64
CA TRP A 308 14.22 9.60 -7.01
C TRP A 308 14.96 9.76 -5.67
N ALA A 309 14.91 8.75 -4.81
CA ALA A 309 15.57 8.81 -3.50
C ALA A 309 17.09 8.97 -3.63
N ARG A 310 17.72 8.29 -4.61
CA ARG A 310 19.15 8.44 -4.91
C ARG A 310 19.48 9.82 -5.48
N THR A 311 18.64 10.33 -6.37
CA THR A 311 18.76 11.72 -6.91
C THR A 311 18.66 12.76 -5.78
N GLU A 312 17.87 12.50 -4.73
CA GLU A 312 17.77 13.31 -3.50
C GLU A 312 18.86 12.96 -2.48
N GLY A 313 19.95 12.32 -2.89
CA GLY A 313 21.16 12.06 -2.12
C GLY A 313 21.11 10.85 -1.16
N ALA A 314 20.15 9.93 -1.30
CA ALA A 314 20.12 8.75 -0.44
C ALA A 314 21.33 7.81 -0.69
N PRO A 315 22.23 7.60 0.30
CA PRO A 315 23.39 6.73 0.15
C PRO A 315 23.02 5.25 0.10
N ALA A 316 21.86 4.88 0.65
CA ALA A 316 21.29 3.54 0.59
C ALA A 316 19.76 3.60 0.61
N VAL A 317 19.11 2.70 -0.14
CA VAL A 317 17.65 2.64 -0.26
C VAL A 317 17.14 1.25 0.03
N ALA A 318 16.22 1.13 0.99
CA ALA A 318 15.47 -0.08 1.26
C ALA A 318 14.05 0.01 0.68
N VAL A 319 13.50 -1.14 0.31
CA VAL A 319 12.08 -1.31 -0.02
C VAL A 319 11.45 -2.27 0.98
N GLY A 320 10.25 -1.95 1.45
CA GLY A 320 9.55 -2.82 2.39
C GLY A 320 8.05 -2.71 2.28
N GLY A 321 7.36 -3.56 3.03
CA GLY A 321 5.90 -3.50 3.07
C GLY A 321 5.26 -4.53 3.99
N LEU A 322 3.98 -4.26 4.26
CA LEU A 322 3.11 -5.10 5.07
C LEU A 322 2.10 -5.81 4.17
N SER A 323 1.94 -7.13 4.33
CA SER A 323 0.90 -7.91 3.64
C SER A 323 1.00 -7.73 2.11
N LEU A 324 0.01 -7.16 1.42
CA LEU A 324 0.08 -6.81 0.00
C LEU A 324 1.34 -5.96 -0.32
N GLY A 325 1.66 -4.99 0.53
CA GLY A 325 2.90 -4.21 0.37
C GLY A 325 4.17 -5.07 0.47
N GLY A 326 4.14 -6.10 1.30
CA GLY A 326 5.21 -7.09 1.37
C GLY A 326 5.30 -7.99 0.13
N SER A 327 4.16 -8.30 -0.52
CA SER A 327 4.16 -9.00 -1.82
C SER A 327 4.80 -8.14 -2.91
N ILE A 328 4.54 -6.82 -2.92
CA ILE A 328 5.22 -5.88 -3.81
C ILE A 328 6.75 -5.93 -3.55
N ALA A 329 7.16 -5.89 -2.28
CA ALA A 329 8.58 -5.95 -1.93
C ALA A 329 9.25 -7.28 -2.32
N PHE A 330 8.55 -8.42 -2.19
CA PHE A 330 9.05 -9.71 -2.72
C PHE A 330 9.16 -9.71 -4.25
N ALA A 331 8.18 -9.14 -4.96
CA ALA A 331 8.24 -9.01 -6.40
C ALA A 331 9.42 -8.12 -6.85
N VAL A 332 9.71 -7.04 -6.13
CA VAL A 332 10.90 -6.20 -6.34
C VAL A 332 12.19 -7.01 -6.12
N ALA A 333 12.30 -7.75 -5.01
CA ALA A 333 13.49 -8.54 -4.71
C ALA A 333 13.76 -9.62 -5.76
N GLY A 334 12.70 -10.17 -6.34
CA GLY A 334 12.81 -11.23 -7.35
C GLY A 334 13.04 -10.74 -8.78
N ARG A 335 12.81 -9.43 -9.08
CA ARG A 335 12.73 -8.97 -10.48
C ARG A 335 13.45 -7.63 -10.75
N CYS A 336 14.29 -7.15 -9.83
CA CYS A 336 15.02 -5.89 -10.02
C CYS A 336 16.36 -6.03 -10.76
N GLY A 337 16.77 -7.24 -11.14
CA GLY A 337 18.08 -7.52 -11.73
C GLY A 337 18.30 -6.85 -13.09
N GLU A 338 17.25 -6.77 -13.90
CA GLU A 338 17.31 -6.15 -15.23
C GLU A 338 17.08 -4.63 -15.19
N TRP A 339 16.79 -4.06 -14.01
CA TRP A 339 16.59 -2.62 -13.92
C TRP A 339 17.91 -1.86 -14.00
N PRO A 340 17.90 -0.59 -14.44
CA PRO A 340 19.04 0.29 -14.28
C PRO A 340 19.51 0.35 -12.83
N GLU A 341 20.81 0.39 -12.62
CA GLU A 341 21.40 0.34 -11.29
C GLU A 341 20.82 1.39 -10.30
N PRO A 342 20.61 2.66 -10.68
CA PRO A 342 20.03 3.65 -9.77
C PRO A 342 18.61 3.33 -9.27
N MET A 343 17.89 2.48 -9.99
CA MET A 343 16.52 2.05 -9.64
C MET A 343 16.49 0.82 -8.71
N ARG A 344 17.61 0.11 -8.56
CA ARG A 344 17.69 -1.12 -7.75
C ARG A 344 17.79 -0.77 -6.26
N PRO A 345 16.96 -1.37 -5.39
CA PRO A 345 17.10 -1.18 -3.96
C PRO A 345 18.31 -1.94 -3.41
N ASP A 346 18.84 -1.48 -2.29
CA ASP A 346 19.93 -2.15 -1.59
C ASP A 346 19.44 -3.26 -0.66
N LEU A 347 18.24 -3.12 -0.13
CA LEU A 347 17.62 -4.04 0.83
C LEU A 347 16.13 -4.21 0.56
N VAL A 348 15.61 -5.38 0.95
CA VAL A 348 14.17 -5.63 1.01
C VAL A 348 13.75 -6.13 2.40
N GLY A 349 12.63 -5.61 2.91
CA GLY A 349 12.06 -6.02 4.20
C GLY A 349 10.55 -6.27 4.12
N THR A 350 10.08 -7.50 4.39
CA THR A 350 8.66 -7.88 4.29
C THR A 350 8.07 -8.24 5.63
N VAL A 351 6.82 -7.83 5.87
CA VAL A 351 6.08 -8.17 7.09
C VAL A 351 4.73 -8.79 6.70
N ALA A 352 4.41 -9.98 7.23
CA ALA A 352 3.15 -10.69 6.99
C ALA A 352 2.79 -10.80 5.49
N ALA A 353 3.79 -10.96 4.62
CA ALA A 353 3.61 -11.07 3.19
C ALA A 353 3.46 -12.53 2.77
N PRO A 354 2.52 -12.89 1.89
CA PRO A 354 2.50 -14.23 1.33
C PRO A 354 3.67 -14.44 0.37
N GLY A 355 4.28 -15.61 0.42
CA GLY A 355 5.35 -16.01 -0.49
C GLY A 355 4.85 -16.53 -1.84
N SER A 356 3.56 -16.86 -1.94
CA SER A 356 2.85 -17.19 -3.17
C SER A 356 1.46 -16.58 -3.10
N LEU A 357 1.14 -15.71 -4.05
CA LEU A 357 -0.20 -15.13 -4.18
C LEU A 357 -1.17 -16.15 -4.76
N MET A 358 -0.71 -17.02 -5.66
CA MET A 358 -1.55 -18.06 -6.24
C MET A 358 -2.02 -19.06 -5.17
N GLN A 359 -1.12 -19.54 -4.33
CA GLN A 359 -1.49 -20.41 -3.22
C GLN A 359 -2.38 -19.68 -2.20
N THR A 360 -2.18 -18.38 -2.01
CA THR A 360 -3.03 -17.54 -1.16
C THR A 360 -4.47 -17.47 -1.65
N LEU A 361 -4.72 -17.48 -2.96
CA LEU A 361 -6.07 -17.52 -3.53
C LEU A 361 -6.85 -18.79 -3.18
N SER A 362 -6.17 -19.90 -2.93
CA SER A 362 -6.83 -21.17 -2.55
C SER A 362 -6.86 -21.41 -1.04
N GLU A 363 -5.94 -20.83 -0.26
CA GLU A 363 -5.76 -21.19 1.15
C GLU A 363 -6.11 -20.07 2.14
N SER A 364 -6.21 -18.80 1.65
CA SER A 364 -6.42 -17.68 2.54
C SER A 364 -7.84 -17.61 3.10
N LYS A 365 -7.91 -17.43 4.40
CA LYS A 365 -9.17 -17.15 5.08
C LYS A 365 -9.85 -15.86 4.60
N LEU A 366 -9.08 -14.88 4.09
CA LEU A 366 -9.65 -13.66 3.53
C LEU A 366 -10.46 -13.95 2.27
N VAL A 367 -10.01 -14.87 1.44
CA VAL A 367 -10.68 -15.30 0.20
C VAL A 367 -12.07 -15.83 0.53
N SER A 368 -12.15 -16.80 1.46
CA SER A 368 -13.45 -17.36 1.91
C SER A 368 -14.34 -16.37 2.68
N LEU A 369 -13.75 -15.42 3.43
CA LEU A 369 -14.52 -14.39 4.15
C LEU A 369 -15.18 -13.37 3.23
N LEU A 370 -14.65 -13.19 2.02
CA LEU A 370 -15.14 -12.23 1.04
C LEU A 370 -15.87 -12.90 -0.13
N ASP A 371 -16.05 -14.24 -0.11
CA ASP A 371 -16.68 -15.02 -1.18
C ASP A 371 -15.94 -14.90 -2.54
N LEU A 372 -14.62 -14.67 -2.52
CA LEU A 372 -13.81 -14.55 -3.73
C LEU A 372 -13.63 -15.91 -4.44
N ASP A 373 -13.55 -17.00 -3.70
CA ASP A 373 -13.52 -18.38 -4.22
C ASP A 373 -14.78 -18.71 -5.04
N ASP A 374 -15.96 -18.32 -4.56
CA ASP A 374 -17.22 -18.45 -5.28
C ASP A 374 -17.22 -17.59 -6.57
N ALA A 375 -16.71 -16.35 -6.50
CA ALA A 375 -16.62 -15.45 -7.64
C ALA A 375 -15.66 -15.98 -8.73
N LEU A 376 -14.50 -16.50 -8.36
CA LEU A 376 -13.54 -17.14 -9.26
C LEU A 376 -14.17 -18.36 -9.94
N SER A 377 -14.81 -19.25 -9.17
CA SER A 377 -15.49 -20.43 -9.68
C SER A 377 -16.63 -20.07 -10.65
N ALA A 378 -17.42 -19.04 -10.32
CA ALA A 378 -18.51 -18.54 -11.18
C ALA A 378 -17.99 -17.97 -12.51
N ALA A 379 -16.81 -17.37 -12.53
CA ALA A 379 -16.14 -16.87 -13.73
C ALA A 379 -15.42 -17.97 -14.53
N GLY A 380 -15.40 -19.20 -14.02
CA GLY A 380 -14.83 -20.38 -14.70
C GLY A 380 -13.36 -20.66 -14.42
N TRP A 381 -12.75 -19.99 -13.41
CA TRP A 381 -11.36 -20.25 -13.03
C TRP A 381 -11.24 -21.63 -12.35
N THR A 382 -10.26 -22.41 -12.79
CA THR A 382 -9.85 -23.69 -12.18
C THR A 382 -8.45 -23.56 -11.58
N ASP A 383 -8.05 -24.55 -10.77
CA ASP A 383 -6.67 -24.59 -10.25
C ASP A 383 -5.63 -24.69 -11.38
N GLU A 384 -5.98 -25.33 -12.52
CA GLU A 384 -5.09 -25.41 -13.68
C GLU A 384 -4.90 -24.03 -14.33
N ASP A 385 -5.99 -23.27 -14.51
CA ASP A 385 -5.94 -21.90 -15.02
C ASP A 385 -5.11 -21.01 -14.10
N LEU A 386 -5.37 -21.06 -12.80
CA LEU A 386 -4.62 -20.29 -11.82
C LEU A 386 -3.12 -20.61 -11.86
N ASN A 387 -2.74 -21.88 -11.95
CA ASN A 387 -1.34 -22.29 -12.02
C ASN A 387 -0.65 -21.81 -13.31
N GLU A 388 -1.36 -21.71 -14.44
CA GLU A 388 -0.83 -21.13 -15.68
C GLU A 388 -0.40 -19.68 -15.50
N PHE A 389 -1.16 -18.89 -14.70
CA PHE A 389 -0.87 -17.47 -14.42
C PHE A 389 0.09 -17.26 -13.25
N ALA A 390 0.48 -18.29 -12.51
CA ALA A 390 1.38 -18.16 -11.37
C ALA A 390 2.68 -17.38 -11.67
N PRO A 391 3.36 -17.55 -12.84
CA PRO A 391 4.55 -16.79 -13.16
C PRO A 391 4.37 -15.27 -13.21
N LEU A 392 3.13 -14.78 -13.41
CA LEU A 392 2.80 -13.35 -13.38
C LEU A 392 2.58 -12.81 -11.97
N LEU A 393 2.40 -13.67 -10.97
CA LEU A 393 2.06 -13.25 -9.60
C LEU A 393 3.12 -13.62 -8.59
N ASP A 394 3.58 -14.86 -8.67
CA ASP A 394 4.48 -15.40 -7.66
C ASP A 394 5.91 -14.94 -7.91
N PRO A 395 6.69 -14.74 -6.85
CA PRO A 395 8.11 -14.46 -6.96
C PRO A 395 8.83 -15.58 -7.74
N PRO A 396 9.87 -15.26 -8.52
CA PRO A 396 10.65 -16.27 -9.27
C PRO A 396 11.35 -17.26 -8.33
N ALA A 397 11.87 -18.34 -8.93
CA ALA A 397 12.56 -19.39 -8.19
C ALA A 397 13.82 -18.90 -7.46
N GLU A 398 14.50 -17.92 -8.02
CA GLU A 398 15.69 -17.29 -7.47
C GLU A 398 15.47 -15.77 -7.39
N PRO A 399 15.91 -15.09 -6.35
CA PRO A 399 15.80 -13.64 -6.25
C PRO A 399 16.93 -12.96 -7.02
N ASP A 400 16.66 -11.81 -7.61
CA ASP A 400 17.70 -10.95 -8.19
C ASP A 400 18.52 -10.23 -7.12
N LEU A 401 17.87 -9.90 -6.00
CA LEU A 401 18.55 -9.33 -4.86
C LEU A 401 19.25 -10.42 -4.04
N ALA A 402 20.51 -10.21 -3.67
CA ALA A 402 21.26 -11.16 -2.86
C ALA A 402 20.49 -11.56 -1.58
N PRO A 403 20.38 -12.86 -1.23
CA PRO A 403 19.59 -13.34 -0.10
C PRO A 403 19.94 -12.67 1.25
N GLU A 404 21.18 -12.25 1.45
CA GLU A 404 21.65 -11.53 2.63
C GLU A 404 21.03 -10.15 2.80
N ARG A 405 20.49 -9.59 1.73
CA ARG A 405 19.81 -8.28 1.66
C ARG A 405 18.31 -8.38 1.80
N ILE A 406 17.74 -9.60 1.99
CA ILE A 406 16.31 -9.85 2.16
C ILE A 406 16.03 -10.15 3.64
N PHE A 407 15.04 -9.46 4.20
CA PHE A 407 14.60 -9.59 5.59
C PHE A 407 13.11 -9.90 5.65
N CYS A 408 12.71 -10.90 6.45
CA CYS A 408 11.33 -11.37 6.51
C CYS A 408 10.83 -11.49 7.95
N TRP A 409 9.64 -10.93 8.21
CA TRP A 409 8.88 -11.08 9.45
C TRP A 409 7.51 -11.65 9.13
N TYR A 410 7.14 -12.77 9.73
CA TYR A 410 5.82 -13.35 9.53
C TYR A 410 5.28 -14.02 10.80
N GLY A 411 3.95 -14.18 10.83
CA GLY A 411 3.27 -14.84 11.94
C GLY A 411 3.25 -16.36 11.77
N SER A 412 3.44 -17.12 12.85
CA SER A 412 3.37 -18.59 12.80
C SER A 412 1.93 -19.13 12.67
N HIS A 413 0.92 -18.28 12.86
CA HIS A 413 -0.49 -18.59 12.79
C HIS A 413 -1.24 -17.69 11.80
N ASP A 414 -0.53 -17.22 10.78
CA ASP A 414 -1.13 -16.38 9.74
C ASP A 414 -1.94 -17.26 8.77
N ASP A 415 -3.26 -17.07 8.76
CA ASP A 415 -4.22 -17.74 7.88
C ASP A 415 -4.80 -16.79 6.81
N VAL A 416 -4.36 -15.54 6.79
CA VAL A 416 -4.66 -14.54 5.75
C VAL A 416 -3.57 -14.52 4.68
N ALA A 417 -2.30 -14.43 5.09
CA ALA A 417 -1.12 -14.70 4.27
C ALA A 417 -0.51 -16.02 4.76
N PRO A 418 -0.90 -17.18 4.21
CA PRO A 418 -0.58 -18.48 4.80
C PRO A 418 0.91 -18.63 5.07
N THR A 419 1.25 -18.88 6.34
CA THR A 419 2.64 -18.95 6.85
C THR A 419 3.54 -19.82 5.98
N GLU A 420 3.03 -20.97 5.49
CA GLU A 420 3.83 -21.93 4.73
C GLU A 420 4.28 -21.38 3.38
N THR A 421 3.52 -20.48 2.75
CA THR A 421 3.91 -19.85 1.49
C THR A 421 5.19 -19.03 1.68
N THR A 422 5.23 -18.19 2.72
CA THR A 422 6.41 -17.37 3.06
C THR A 422 7.58 -18.23 3.51
N ALA A 423 7.34 -19.22 4.37
CA ALA A 423 8.37 -20.12 4.84
C ALA A 423 9.01 -20.92 3.69
N THR A 424 8.22 -21.30 2.69
CA THR A 424 8.72 -21.98 1.49
C THR A 424 9.57 -21.06 0.63
N LEU A 425 9.11 -19.85 0.33
CA LEU A 425 9.86 -18.87 -0.45
C LEU A 425 11.20 -18.51 0.21
N VAL A 426 11.20 -18.26 1.52
CA VAL A 426 12.40 -17.95 2.30
C VAL A 426 13.42 -19.09 2.25
N ARG A 427 12.97 -20.35 2.30
CA ARG A 427 13.86 -21.53 2.13
C ARG A 427 14.37 -21.64 0.70
N GLN A 428 13.51 -21.44 -0.28
CA GLN A 428 13.84 -21.53 -1.72
C GLN A 428 14.90 -20.48 -2.12
N TRP A 429 14.78 -19.27 -1.57
CA TRP A 429 15.69 -18.16 -1.82
C TRP A 429 16.95 -18.19 -0.93
N ASP A 430 17.15 -19.21 -0.10
CA ASP A 430 18.27 -19.34 0.83
C ASP A 430 18.47 -18.11 1.75
N VAL A 431 17.37 -17.42 2.11
CA VAL A 431 17.44 -16.25 2.98
C VAL A 431 18.05 -16.63 4.32
N PRO A 432 19.14 -15.97 4.78
CA PRO A 432 19.83 -16.32 6.00
C PRO A 432 18.90 -16.31 7.22
N ARG A 433 18.99 -17.31 8.09
CA ARG A 433 18.15 -17.44 9.29
C ARG A 433 18.20 -16.19 10.19
N ARG A 434 19.32 -15.46 10.21
CA ARG A 434 19.45 -14.21 10.96
C ARG A 434 18.57 -13.08 10.43
N ASN A 435 18.12 -13.16 9.18
CA ASN A 435 17.27 -12.19 8.52
C ASN A 435 15.78 -12.58 8.60
N VAL A 436 15.46 -13.73 9.16
CA VAL A 436 14.09 -14.23 9.28
C VAL A 436 13.64 -14.18 10.73
N ARG A 437 12.44 -13.67 10.95
CA ARG A 437 11.78 -13.62 12.26
C ARG A 437 10.36 -14.19 12.14
N THR A 438 10.09 -15.18 12.97
CA THR A 438 8.74 -15.73 13.11
C THR A 438 8.17 -15.27 14.45
N TRP A 439 7.02 -14.59 14.39
CA TRP A 439 6.29 -14.17 15.59
C TRP A 439 5.14 -15.12 15.86
N ASP A 440 4.91 -15.47 17.12
CA ASP A 440 3.80 -16.31 17.55
C ASP A 440 2.47 -15.53 17.50
N ARG A 441 2.03 -15.19 16.28
CA ARG A 441 0.88 -14.32 15.97
C ARG A 441 0.22 -14.77 14.66
N GLY A 442 -1.05 -14.34 14.47
CA GLY A 442 -1.71 -14.36 13.18
C GLY A 442 -1.39 -13.08 12.37
N HIS A 443 -2.16 -12.84 11.32
CA HIS A 443 -1.91 -11.74 10.36
C HIS A 443 -2.01 -10.35 10.99
N LEU A 444 -3.17 -10.05 11.60
CA LEU A 444 -3.41 -8.74 12.22
C LEU A 444 -2.56 -8.56 13.48
N GLY A 445 -2.29 -9.64 14.21
CA GLY A 445 -1.38 -9.65 15.35
C GLY A 445 0.06 -9.32 14.93
N THR A 446 0.51 -9.80 13.78
CA THR A 446 1.82 -9.48 13.18
C THR A 446 1.90 -8.01 12.78
N ALA A 447 0.87 -7.47 12.13
CA ALA A 447 0.76 -6.05 11.83
C ALA A 447 0.77 -5.17 13.11
N ALA A 448 0.00 -5.56 14.13
CA ALA A 448 0.00 -4.86 15.41
C ALA A 448 1.40 -4.87 16.08
N ARG A 449 2.13 -5.98 15.97
CA ARG A 449 3.50 -6.10 16.47
C ARG A 449 4.47 -5.16 15.75
N LEU A 450 4.34 -5.03 14.41
CA LEU A 450 5.11 -4.07 13.62
C LEU A 450 4.89 -2.64 14.12
N TYR A 451 3.64 -2.25 14.36
CA TYR A 451 3.29 -0.88 14.74
C TYR A 451 3.64 -0.52 16.18
N ARG A 452 3.65 -1.51 17.09
CA ARG A 452 3.95 -1.31 18.51
C ARG A 452 5.43 -1.49 18.83
N GLY A 453 6.11 -2.33 18.05
CA GLY A 453 7.54 -2.62 18.23
C GLY A 453 8.44 -1.67 17.47
N ASP A 454 9.73 -1.94 17.55
CA ASP A 454 10.78 -1.25 16.82
C ASP A 454 11.79 -2.23 16.18
N GLU A 455 11.53 -3.53 16.30
CA GLU A 455 12.44 -4.58 15.82
C GLU A 455 12.66 -4.49 14.31
N PHE A 456 11.59 -4.31 13.54
CA PHE A 456 11.65 -4.14 12.09
C PHE A 456 12.49 -2.89 11.73
N GLN A 457 12.14 -1.73 12.30
CA GLN A 457 12.81 -0.47 12.01
C GLN A 457 14.29 -0.55 12.37
N ARG A 458 14.64 -0.97 13.59
CA ARG A 458 16.04 -1.10 14.02
C ARG A 458 16.85 -2.06 13.19
N THR A 459 16.25 -3.17 12.73
CA THR A 459 16.95 -4.16 11.91
C THR A 459 17.27 -3.59 10.53
N LEU A 460 16.30 -2.95 9.88
CA LEU A 460 16.51 -2.36 8.55
C LEU A 460 17.42 -1.15 8.60
N THR A 461 17.27 -0.25 9.57
CA THR A 461 18.12 0.93 9.69
C THR A 461 19.58 0.54 9.96
N ALA A 462 19.84 -0.43 10.85
CA ALA A 462 21.19 -0.93 11.07
C ALA A 462 21.80 -1.60 9.82
N ALA A 463 20.98 -2.15 8.92
CA ALA A 463 21.47 -2.67 7.65
C ALA A 463 21.74 -1.56 6.63
N LEU A 464 20.86 -0.54 6.55
CA LEU A 464 21.06 0.65 5.73
C LEU A 464 22.34 1.41 6.13
N ASP A 465 22.56 1.61 7.43
CA ASP A 465 23.78 2.31 7.93
C ASP A 465 25.06 1.60 7.51
N ARG A 466 25.09 0.26 7.55
CA ARG A 466 26.26 -0.51 7.09
C ARG A 466 26.52 -0.33 5.61
N LEU A 467 25.48 -0.29 4.77
CA LEU A 467 25.60 -0.09 3.33
C LEU A 467 26.03 1.34 2.99
N ALA A 468 25.44 2.32 3.66
CA ALA A 468 25.81 3.73 3.49
C ALA A 468 27.29 3.99 3.89
N ALA A 469 27.81 3.27 4.89
CA ALA A 469 29.22 3.39 5.28
C ALA A 469 30.18 2.76 4.25
N THR A 470 29.84 1.59 3.70
CA THR A 470 30.68 0.93 2.68
C THR A 470 30.76 1.70 1.37
N GLY A 471 29.65 2.30 0.91
CA GLY A 471 29.64 3.15 -0.28
C GLY A 471 30.52 4.41 -0.13
N ARG A 472 30.61 5.00 1.06
CA ARG A 472 31.49 6.14 1.33
C ARG A 472 32.98 5.77 1.31
N ASP A 473 33.35 4.59 1.82
CA ASP A 473 34.72 4.11 1.80
C ASP A 473 35.24 3.85 0.37
N ASP A 474 34.37 3.38 -0.52
CA ASP A 474 34.67 3.17 -1.94
C ASP A 474 34.88 4.51 -2.69
N ASP A 475 34.00 5.51 -2.46
CA ASP A 475 34.11 6.86 -3.06
C ASP A 475 35.38 7.61 -2.58
N GLU A 476 35.76 7.52 -1.30
CA GLU A 476 37.00 8.13 -0.79
C GLU A 476 38.25 7.44 -1.34
N SER A 477 38.19 6.15 -1.62
CA SER A 477 39.31 5.39 -2.20
C SER A 477 39.56 5.77 -3.66
N ASP A 478 38.49 5.97 -4.45
CA ASP A 478 38.57 6.40 -5.85
C ASP A 478 39.03 7.85 -5.97
N ALA A 479 38.51 8.76 -5.12
CA ALA A 479 38.92 10.16 -5.11
C ALA A 479 40.41 10.34 -4.72
N THR A 480 40.96 9.44 -3.89
CA THR A 480 42.40 9.43 -3.55
C THR A 480 43.25 8.84 -4.65
N ALA A 481 42.73 7.93 -5.46
CA ALA A 481 43.43 7.35 -6.61
C ALA A 481 43.55 8.34 -7.77
N GLU A 482 42.53 9.16 -8.05
CA GLU A 482 42.57 10.20 -9.09
C GLU A 482 43.46 11.40 -8.74
N THR A 483 43.74 11.67 -7.46
CA THR A 483 44.58 12.78 -7.02
C THR A 483 46.07 12.45 -7.04
N THR A 484 46.42 11.17 -7.30
CA THR A 484 47.82 10.68 -7.26
C THR A 484 48.39 10.41 -8.68
N THR A 485 47.69 10.76 -9.75
CA THR A 485 48.13 10.70 -11.15
C THR A 485 48.34 12.08 -11.72
#